data_8a33057a6f7bacdee3df63c14589d0ec
#
_entry.id   8a33057a6f7bacdee3df63c14589d0ec
#
_cell.length_a   1.000
_cell.length_b   1.000
_cell.length_c   1.000
_cell.angle_alpha   90.00
_cell.angle_beta   90.00
_cell.angle_gamma   90.00
#
_symmetry.space_group_name_H-M   'P 1'
#
loop_
_entity.id
_entity.type
_entity.pdbx_description
1 polymer ?
#
loop_
_entity_poly.entity_id
_entity_poly.type
_entity_poly.pdbx_seq_one_letter_code
_entity_poly.pdbx_strand_id
1 'polypeptide(L)' 'MELDTLAKAIVMGFGTLGPALGVGLIGARAMEAIGRNPEASGKVFVPMLLGMAFAEAIAIYALVVSFTI' A
#
# COMPACT_ATOMS: atom_id res chain seq x y z
N MET A 1 17.24 -12.88 -18.55
CA MET A 1 17.66 -11.98 -19.62
C MET A 1 17.40 -10.54 -19.22
N GLU A 2 17.98 -9.59 -19.95
CA GLU A 2 17.86 -8.17 -19.62
C GLU A 2 16.42 -7.67 -19.69
N LEU A 3 15.67 -8.13 -20.69
CA LEU A 3 14.26 -7.74 -20.81
C LEU A 3 13.41 -8.28 -19.66
N ASP A 4 13.72 -9.47 -19.19
CA ASP A 4 13.01 -10.04 -18.05
C ASP A 4 13.30 -9.24 -16.79
N THR A 5 14.56 -8.85 -16.60
CA THR A 5 14.95 -8.02 -15.45
C THR A 5 14.27 -6.66 -15.51
N LEU A 6 14.22 -6.06 -16.70
CA LEU A 6 13.52 -4.77 -16.88
C LEU A 6 12.03 -4.92 -16.61
N ALA A 7 11.41 -5.99 -17.11
CA ALA A 7 9.99 -6.25 -16.87
C ALA A 7 9.69 -6.38 -15.39
N LYS A 8 10.53 -7.12 -14.65
CA LYS A 8 10.37 -7.24 -13.19
C LYS A 8 10.50 -5.89 -12.50
N ALA A 9 11.47 -5.08 -12.92
CA ALA A 9 11.67 -3.76 -12.34
C ALA A 9 10.44 -2.87 -12.57
N ILE A 10 9.86 -2.91 -13.76
CA ILE A 10 8.68 -2.13 -14.09
C ILE A 10 7.48 -2.59 -13.26
N VAL A 11 7.25 -3.91 -13.19
CA VAL A 11 6.14 -4.47 -12.41
C VAL A 11 6.27 -4.06 -10.95
N MET A 12 7.45 -4.21 -10.35
CA MET A 12 7.64 -3.85 -8.96
C MET A 12 7.62 -2.34 -8.75
N GLY A 13 8.20 -1.57 -9.65
CA GLY A 13 8.21 -0.11 -9.55
C GLY A 13 6.80 0.47 -9.57
N PHE A 14 6.02 0.14 -10.57
CA PHE A 14 4.64 0.62 -10.67
C PHE A 14 3.70 -0.13 -9.73
N GLY A 15 3.91 -1.42 -9.55
CA GLY A 15 3.04 -2.25 -8.70
C GLY A 15 3.13 -1.92 -7.23
N THR A 16 4.25 -1.36 -6.77
CA THR A 16 4.40 -0.94 -5.36
C THR A 16 4.15 0.55 -5.17
N LEU A 17 4.26 1.35 -6.22
CA LEU A 17 4.03 2.80 -6.13
C LEU A 17 2.60 3.10 -5.70
N GLY A 18 1.62 2.46 -6.32
CA GLY A 18 0.21 2.65 -5.98
C GLY A 18 -0.07 2.29 -4.52
N PRO A 19 0.25 1.05 -4.09
CA PRO A 19 0.08 0.67 -2.70
C PRO A 19 0.84 1.55 -1.70
N ALA A 20 2.05 1.98 -2.02
CA ALA A 20 2.82 2.86 -1.15
C ALA A 20 2.11 4.20 -0.94
N LEU A 21 1.59 4.78 -2.03
CA LEU A 21 0.81 6.01 -1.95
C LEU A 21 -0.49 5.77 -1.19
N GLY A 22 -1.15 4.64 -1.44
CA GLY A 22 -2.37 4.28 -0.74
C GLY A 22 -2.17 4.17 0.75
N VAL A 23 -1.16 3.43 1.19
CA VAL A 23 -0.83 3.29 2.62
C VAL A 23 -0.48 4.65 3.21
N GLY A 24 0.33 5.43 2.51
CA GLY A 24 0.72 6.77 2.97
C GLY A 24 -0.49 7.70 3.14
N LEU A 25 -1.39 7.72 2.17
CA LEU A 25 -2.59 8.57 2.23
C LEU A 25 -3.55 8.10 3.32
N ILE A 26 -3.78 6.80 3.45
CA ILE A 26 -4.64 6.26 4.50
C ILE A 26 -4.06 6.62 5.88
N GLY A 27 -2.75 6.42 6.06
CA GLY A 27 -2.10 6.75 7.33
C GLY A 27 -2.15 8.24 7.64
N ALA A 28 -1.86 9.09 6.66
CA ALA A 28 -1.89 10.54 6.84
C ALA A 28 -3.29 11.02 7.24
N ARG A 29 -4.31 10.55 6.53
CA ARG A 29 -5.69 10.94 6.82
C ARG A 29 -6.17 10.42 8.17
N ALA A 30 -5.78 9.19 8.51
CA ALA A 30 -6.13 8.61 9.80
C ALA A 30 -5.47 9.39 10.95
N MET A 31 -4.20 9.73 10.80
CA MET A 31 -3.49 10.50 11.82
C MET A 31 -4.06 11.91 11.96
N GLU A 32 -4.45 12.53 10.85
CA GLU A 32 -5.10 13.83 10.86
C GLU A 32 -6.45 13.76 11.61
N ALA A 33 -7.26 12.74 11.34
CA ALA A 33 -8.54 12.56 12.00
C ALA A 33 -8.36 12.36 13.51
N ILE A 34 -7.41 11.52 13.92
CA ILE A 34 -7.12 11.26 15.33
C ILE A 34 -6.57 12.51 16.01
N GLY A 35 -5.72 13.25 15.31
CA GLY A 35 -5.15 14.48 15.84
C GLY A 35 -6.20 15.56 16.08
N ARG A 36 -7.21 15.65 15.23
CA ARG A 36 -8.31 16.60 15.41
C ARG A 36 -9.30 16.16 16.48
N ASN A 37 -9.49 14.87 16.63
CA ASN A 37 -10.41 14.28 17.57
C ASN A 37 -9.84 12.98 18.13
N PRO A 38 -9.05 13.06 19.23
CA PRO A 38 -8.46 11.87 19.81
C PRO A 38 -9.45 10.78 20.20
N GLU A 39 -10.70 11.15 20.47
CA GLU A 39 -11.75 10.17 20.77
C GLU A 39 -12.10 9.31 19.57
N ALA A 40 -11.78 9.75 18.35
CA ALA A 40 -12.04 8.99 17.14
C ALA A 40 -11.08 7.82 16.93
N SER A 41 -9.99 7.73 17.73
CA SER A 41 -8.95 6.72 17.52
C SER A 41 -9.52 5.29 17.47
N GLY A 42 -10.47 4.98 18.34
CA GLY A 42 -11.09 3.66 18.35
C GLY A 42 -11.91 3.34 17.11
N LYS A 43 -12.47 4.37 16.47
CA LYS A 43 -13.28 4.19 15.25
C LYS A 43 -12.43 4.21 13.98
N VAL A 44 -11.29 4.90 14.02
CA VAL A 44 -10.42 5.08 12.85
C VAL A 44 -9.44 3.93 12.70
N PHE A 45 -8.99 3.32 13.82
CA PHE A 45 -7.90 2.38 13.82
C PHE A 45 -8.17 1.15 12.95
N VAL A 46 -9.30 0.48 13.12
CA VAL A 46 -9.60 -0.75 12.38
C VAL A 46 -9.80 -0.49 10.89
N PRO A 47 -10.62 0.50 10.45
CA PRO A 47 -10.70 0.80 9.03
C PRO A 47 -9.35 1.21 8.43
N MET A 48 -8.50 1.91 9.18
CA MET A 48 -7.15 2.27 8.76
C MET A 48 -6.32 1.01 8.48
N LEU A 49 -6.29 0.09 9.43
CA LEU A 49 -5.53 -1.16 9.27
C LEU A 49 -6.04 -1.97 8.08
N LEU A 50 -7.36 -2.09 7.92
CA LEU A 50 -7.92 -2.82 6.80
C LEU A 50 -7.55 -2.20 5.47
N GLY A 51 -7.64 -0.88 5.35
CA GLY A 51 -7.25 -0.18 4.13
C GLY A 51 -5.79 -0.36 3.81
N MET A 52 -4.91 -0.24 4.81
CA MET A 52 -3.48 -0.46 4.64
C MET A 52 -3.17 -1.90 4.26
N ALA A 53 -3.85 -2.88 4.87
CA ALA A 53 -3.64 -4.29 4.59
C ALA A 53 -4.04 -4.63 3.15
N PHE A 54 -5.17 -4.09 2.67
CA PHE A 54 -5.57 -4.31 1.28
C PHE A 54 -4.60 -3.65 0.30
N ALA A 55 -4.08 -2.47 0.61
CA ALA A 55 -3.07 -1.83 -0.22
C ALA A 55 -1.78 -2.66 -0.27
N GLU A 56 -1.34 -3.18 0.86
CA GLU A 56 -0.18 -4.06 0.93
C GLU A 56 -0.40 -5.37 0.16
N ALA A 57 -1.62 -5.91 0.18
CA ALA A 57 -1.95 -7.12 -0.58
C ALA A 57 -1.73 -6.90 -2.08
N ILE A 58 -2.05 -5.71 -2.59
CA ILE A 58 -1.82 -5.38 -3.99
C ILE A 58 -0.33 -5.40 -4.30
N ALA A 59 0.51 -4.89 -3.41
CA ALA A 59 1.97 -4.93 -3.57
C ALA A 59 2.48 -6.37 -3.58
N ILE A 60 1.91 -7.23 -2.75
CA ILE A 60 2.27 -8.64 -2.72
C ILE A 60 1.87 -9.33 -4.02
N TYR A 61 0.72 -9.00 -4.60
CA TYR A 61 0.31 -9.52 -5.90
C TYR A 61 1.31 -9.11 -6.98
N ALA A 62 1.79 -7.87 -6.96
CA ALA A 62 2.82 -7.43 -7.90
C ALA A 62 4.11 -8.24 -7.73
N LEU A 63 4.49 -8.51 -6.48
CA LEU A 63 5.66 -9.32 -6.17
C LEU A 63 5.52 -10.72 -6.75
N VAL A 64 4.37 -11.35 -6.57
CA VAL A 64 4.10 -12.69 -7.11
C VAL A 64 4.20 -12.67 -8.64
N VAL A 65 3.59 -11.67 -9.29
CA VAL A 65 3.67 -11.53 -10.74
C VAL A 65 5.12 -11.39 -11.19
N SER A 66 5.94 -10.63 -10.45
CA SER A 66 7.35 -10.45 -10.80
C SER A 66 8.12 -11.77 -10.80
N PHE A 67 7.74 -12.72 -9.96
CA PHE A 67 8.40 -14.04 -9.93
C PHE A 67 8.00 -14.91 -11.12
N THR A 68 6.89 -14.62 -11.79
CA THR A 68 6.44 -15.40 -12.95
C THR A 68 7.05 -14.91 -14.27
N ILE A 69 7.70 -13.78 -14.26
CA ILE A 69 8.41 -13.23 -15.42
C ILE A 69 9.84 -13.79 -15.45
#